data_c0f4139f9b54bd31b7147ffb926d5d9d
#
_entry.id   c0f4139f9b54bd31b7147ffb926d5d9d
#
_cell.length_a   1.000
_cell.length_b   1.000
_cell.length_c   1.000
_cell.angle_alpha   90.00
_cell.angle_beta   90.00
_cell.angle_gamma   90.00
#
_symmetry.space_group_name_H-M   'P 1'
#
loop_
_entity.id
_entity.type
_entity.pdbx_description
1 polymer ?
#
loop_
_entity_poly.entity_id
_entity_poly.type
_entity_poly.pdbx_seq_one_letter_code
_entity_poly.pdbx_strand_id
1 'polypeptide(L)'
;MTASGPGTERPVTALDRFEPHPGYWPSTWPVECGGNRRQKAATGRLGAANGSARVTTRRNGRWNVMVVRRQPGQWFLGGTMASFSGPPPFGWVERIDPDTLEPLAASPELPCGDHVWCGAILAHANGSIHSVNGSFLHRLDPDDLHDQAERRLPADRSHNGLLALADGTLITKDLRLE
;
A
#
# COMPACT_ATOMS: atom_id res chain seq x y z
N MET A 1 12.56 6.48 49.07
CA MET A 1 12.99 5.57 48.00
C MET A 1 11.85 4.62 47.73
N THR A 2 11.03 4.87 46.75
CA THR A 2 9.95 3.98 46.33
C THR A 2 10.44 3.16 45.16
N ALA A 3 10.60 1.86 45.40
CA ALA A 3 10.96 0.89 44.34
C ALA A 3 9.80 0.78 43.35
N SER A 4 10.06 1.13 42.08
CA SER A 4 9.17 0.85 40.97
C SER A 4 9.13 -0.67 40.80
N GLY A 5 7.98 -1.28 41.03
CA GLY A 5 7.77 -2.69 40.80
C GLY A 5 7.94 -3.04 39.31
N PRO A 6 8.29 -4.31 39.00
CA PRO A 6 8.44 -4.75 37.61
C PRO A 6 7.12 -4.56 36.89
N GLY A 7 7.15 -3.76 35.80
CA GLY A 7 6.00 -3.61 34.93
C GLY A 7 5.57 -4.99 34.43
N THR A 8 4.35 -5.36 34.70
CA THR A 8 3.74 -6.60 34.19
C THR A 8 3.73 -6.52 32.66
N GLU A 9 4.57 -7.29 31.98
CA GLU A 9 4.50 -7.46 30.55
C GLU A 9 3.10 -7.97 30.19
N ARG A 10 2.42 -7.19 29.35
CA ARG A 10 1.11 -7.62 28.83
C ARG A 10 1.33 -8.91 28.01
N PRO A 11 0.52 -9.96 28.22
CA PRO A 11 0.63 -11.17 27.41
C PRO A 11 0.52 -10.83 25.93
N VAL A 12 1.42 -11.40 25.10
CA VAL A 12 1.36 -11.28 23.64
C VAL A 12 0.04 -11.93 23.19
N THR A 13 -0.86 -11.15 22.61
CA THR A 13 -2.14 -11.65 22.10
C THR A 13 -1.96 -12.21 20.70
N ALA A 14 -2.94 -12.95 20.19
CA ALA A 14 -2.95 -13.46 18.81
C ALA A 14 -2.84 -12.31 17.76
N LEU A 15 -3.23 -11.09 18.13
CA LEU A 15 -3.10 -9.89 17.30
C LEU A 15 -1.64 -9.38 17.20
N ASP A 16 -0.81 -9.75 18.16
CA ASP A 16 0.60 -9.34 18.18
C ASP A 16 1.49 -10.27 17.33
N ARG A 17 0.94 -11.36 16.79
CA ARG A 17 1.66 -12.29 15.92
C ARG A 17 1.39 -11.94 14.46
N PHE A 18 2.43 -11.53 13.77
CA PHE A 18 2.40 -11.39 12.32
C PHE A 18 2.73 -12.77 11.71
N GLU A 19 1.76 -13.35 11.01
CA GLU A 19 1.99 -14.53 10.16
C GLU A 19 2.03 -14.06 8.71
N PRO A 20 3.19 -14.19 8.02
CA PRO A 20 3.28 -13.84 6.61
C PRO A 20 2.30 -14.69 5.79
N HIS A 21 1.44 -14.03 5.01
CA HIS A 21 0.57 -14.73 4.08
C HIS A 21 1.35 -15.06 2.80
N PRO A 22 1.31 -16.31 2.28
CA PRO A 22 2.16 -16.75 1.16
C PRO A 22 2.02 -15.94 -0.13
N GLY A 23 0.87 -15.32 -0.37
CA GLY A 23 0.62 -14.49 -1.56
C GLY A 23 1.26 -13.11 -1.52
N TYR A 24 1.74 -12.67 -0.35
CA TYR A 24 2.37 -11.36 -0.20
C TYR A 24 3.85 -11.48 0.11
N TRP A 25 4.59 -10.42 -0.20
CA TRP A 25 5.93 -10.25 0.33
C TRP A 25 5.90 -10.29 1.86
N PRO A 26 6.83 -11.00 2.52
CA PRO A 26 6.84 -11.16 3.98
C PRO A 26 7.14 -9.82 4.68
N SER A 27 6.11 -9.02 4.87
CA SER A 27 6.14 -7.68 5.41
C SER A 27 5.00 -7.47 6.40
N THR A 28 5.17 -6.51 7.29
CA THR A 28 4.13 -6.13 8.27
C THR A 28 2.98 -5.33 7.67
N TRP A 29 3.13 -4.81 6.43
CA TRP A 29 2.09 -4.00 5.77
C TRP A 29 2.14 -4.15 4.24
N PRO A 30 2.00 -5.39 3.70
CA PRO A 30 2.20 -5.64 2.26
C PRO A 30 1.03 -5.20 1.37
N VAL A 31 -0.11 -4.87 1.96
CA VAL A 31 -1.35 -4.52 1.26
C VAL A 31 -2.23 -3.63 2.14
N GLU A 32 -3.28 -3.08 1.58
CA GLU A 32 -4.31 -2.32 2.30
C GLU A 32 -4.76 -3.02 3.59
N CYS A 33 -4.87 -2.25 4.65
CA CYS A 33 -5.29 -2.74 5.96
C CYS A 33 -4.37 -3.81 6.58
N GLY A 34 -3.13 -3.96 6.09
CA GLY A 34 -2.10 -4.83 6.66
C GLY A 34 -2.19 -6.31 6.27
N GLY A 35 -3.16 -6.71 5.47
CA GLY A 35 -3.32 -8.11 5.04
C GLY A 35 -4.77 -8.52 4.81
N ASN A 36 -4.98 -9.79 4.43
CA ASN A 36 -6.30 -10.35 4.10
C ASN A 36 -7.33 -10.25 5.23
N ARG A 37 -6.87 -10.22 6.48
CA ARG A 37 -7.75 -10.04 7.64
C ARG A 37 -8.22 -8.58 7.82
N ARG A 38 -7.65 -7.63 7.09
CA ARG A 38 -7.99 -6.20 7.08
C ARG A 38 -8.11 -5.58 8.49
N GLN A 39 -7.24 -5.97 9.39
CA GLN A 39 -7.33 -5.60 10.81
C GLN A 39 -6.93 -4.15 11.10
N LYS A 40 -6.21 -3.50 10.17
CA LYS A 40 -5.70 -2.12 10.30
C LYS A 40 -4.84 -1.92 11.56
N ALA A 41 -4.22 -2.99 12.05
CA ALA A 41 -3.41 -3.00 13.24
C ALA A 41 -1.93 -3.21 12.88
N ALA A 42 -1.08 -2.29 13.27
CA ALA A 42 0.35 -2.47 13.19
C ALA A 42 0.83 -3.41 14.31
N THR A 43 1.85 -4.21 14.01
CA THR A 43 2.46 -5.15 14.97
C THR A 43 3.44 -4.50 15.93
N GLY A 44 3.76 -3.22 15.73
CA GLY A 44 4.67 -2.44 16.56
C GLY A 44 3.94 -1.55 17.57
N ARG A 45 4.65 -1.20 18.64
CA ARG A 45 4.23 -0.14 19.55
C ARG A 45 4.80 1.19 19.07
N LEU A 46 4.04 2.26 19.22
CA LEU A 46 4.57 3.60 19.05
C LEU A 46 5.55 3.87 20.22
N GLY A 47 6.84 3.81 19.92
CA GLY A 47 7.89 4.08 20.90
C GLY A 47 8.14 5.59 21.01
N ALA A 48 7.44 6.25 21.90
CA ALA A 48 7.83 7.59 22.32
C ALA A 48 8.75 7.47 23.53
N ALA A 49 10.05 7.53 23.32
CA ALA A 49 11.04 7.40 24.40
C ALA A 49 10.87 8.47 25.51
N ASN A 50 10.23 9.58 25.21
CA ASN A 50 10.07 10.75 26.09
C ASN A 50 8.66 11.36 26.04
N GLY A 51 7.66 10.63 25.58
CA GLY A 51 6.29 11.14 25.47
C GLY A 51 6.08 12.13 24.31
N SER A 52 7.09 12.34 23.45
CA SER A 52 6.99 13.20 22.27
C SER A 52 6.93 12.37 20.99
N ALA A 53 6.12 12.80 20.02
CA ALA A 53 6.07 12.23 18.68
C ALA A 53 6.47 13.29 17.65
N ARG A 54 7.32 12.89 16.70
CA ARG A 54 7.61 13.70 15.51
C ARG A 54 6.59 13.36 14.41
N VAL A 55 6.01 14.38 13.81
CA VAL A 55 5.11 14.23 12.66
C VAL A 55 5.78 14.85 11.44
N THR A 56 5.94 14.07 10.39
CA THR A 56 6.40 14.54 9.08
C THR A 56 5.22 14.55 8.12
N THR A 57 5.08 15.62 7.35
CA THR A 57 4.01 15.75 6.35
C THR A 57 4.59 16.21 5.02
N ARG A 58 4.04 15.67 3.94
CA ARG A 58 4.33 16.08 2.56
C ARG A 58 3.04 16.25 1.76
N ARG A 59 2.96 17.26 0.93
CA ARG A 59 1.89 17.45 -0.06
C ARG A 59 2.47 17.23 -1.45
N ASN A 60 1.92 16.27 -2.18
CA ASN A 60 2.36 15.95 -3.55
C ASN A 60 1.36 16.39 -4.63
N GLY A 61 0.27 17.06 -4.26
CA GLY A 61 -0.77 17.52 -5.19
C GLY A 61 -1.60 16.40 -5.82
N ARG A 62 -1.48 15.15 -5.32
CA ARG A 62 -2.15 13.97 -5.85
C ARG A 62 -3.08 13.35 -4.81
N TRP A 63 -4.02 12.53 -5.26
CA TRP A 63 -4.84 11.74 -4.36
C TRP A 63 -4.04 10.53 -3.88
N ASN A 64 -3.64 10.57 -2.63
CA ASN A 64 -2.96 9.48 -1.95
C ASN A 64 -4.01 8.51 -1.39
N VAL A 65 -3.92 7.26 -1.76
CA VAL A 65 -4.93 6.27 -1.41
C VAL A 65 -4.41 5.28 -0.40
N MET A 66 -3.17 4.84 -0.59
CA MET A 66 -2.69 3.66 0.08
C MET A 66 -1.17 3.70 0.22
N VAL A 67 -0.71 3.17 1.34
CA VAL A 67 0.71 2.91 1.58
C VAL A 67 0.92 1.42 1.81
N VAL A 68 1.98 0.86 1.24
CA VAL A 68 2.43 -0.49 1.53
C VAL A 68 3.92 -0.48 1.87
N ARG A 69 4.32 -1.48 2.65
CA ARG A 69 5.72 -1.73 3.00
C ARG A 69 6.13 -3.08 2.43
N ARG A 70 7.24 -3.13 1.70
CA ARG A 70 7.83 -4.38 1.23
C ARG A 70 8.90 -4.88 2.22
N GLN A 71 9.89 -4.07 2.52
CA GLN A 71 10.95 -4.40 3.48
C GLN A 71 11.39 -3.14 4.23
N PRO A 72 12.26 -3.23 5.24
CA PRO A 72 12.79 -2.06 5.91
C PRO A 72 13.33 -1.03 4.90
N GLY A 73 12.92 0.22 5.02
CA GLY A 73 13.29 1.30 4.10
C GLY A 73 12.56 1.33 2.76
N GLN A 74 11.76 0.32 2.42
CA GLN A 74 10.95 0.29 1.18
C GLN A 74 9.48 0.52 1.47
N TRP A 75 9.06 1.75 1.36
CA TRP A 75 7.67 2.18 1.47
C TRP A 75 7.18 2.68 0.12
N PHE A 76 5.98 2.27 -0.25
CA PHE A 76 5.35 2.64 -1.50
C PHE A 76 4.04 3.34 -1.20
N LEU A 77 3.86 4.48 -1.82
CA LEU A 77 2.64 5.28 -1.77
C LEU A 77 2.01 5.25 -3.14
N GLY A 78 0.72 5.00 -3.23
CA GLY A 78 0.02 4.95 -4.51
C GLY A 78 -1.32 5.64 -4.46
N GLY A 79 -1.82 5.97 -5.63
CA GLY A 79 -3.09 6.63 -5.79
C GLY A 79 -3.45 6.94 -7.24
N THR A 80 -4.37 7.87 -7.40
CA THR A 80 -4.85 8.32 -8.70
C THR A 80 -4.71 9.83 -8.80
N MET A 81 -4.34 10.32 -9.96
CA MET A 81 -4.48 11.72 -10.32
C MET A 81 -5.74 11.84 -11.18
N ALA A 82 -6.67 12.65 -10.72
CA ALA A 82 -7.92 12.88 -11.41
C ALA A 82 -8.21 14.37 -11.51
N SER A 83 -8.78 14.76 -12.64
CA SER A 83 -9.30 16.10 -12.85
C SER A 83 -10.66 15.98 -13.52
N PHE A 84 -11.65 16.67 -12.98
CA PHE A 84 -12.99 16.68 -13.57
C PHE A 84 -13.10 17.56 -14.83
N SER A 85 -12.07 18.33 -15.15
CA SER A 85 -12.02 19.25 -16.31
C SER A 85 -10.64 19.34 -16.93
N GLY A 86 -9.76 18.38 -16.67
CA GLY A 86 -8.36 18.38 -17.09
C GLY A 86 -7.97 17.16 -17.94
N PRO A 87 -6.70 16.81 -17.96
CA PRO A 87 -6.19 15.66 -18.70
C PRO A 87 -6.82 14.36 -18.18
N PRO A 88 -6.75 13.25 -18.98
CA PRO A 88 -7.24 11.95 -18.55
C PRO A 88 -6.66 11.54 -17.19
N PRO A 89 -7.43 10.81 -16.36
CA PRO A 89 -6.93 10.33 -15.09
C PRO A 89 -5.82 9.31 -15.30
N PHE A 90 -4.90 9.20 -14.35
CA PHE A 90 -3.86 8.19 -14.34
C PHE A 90 -3.59 7.70 -12.92
N GLY A 91 -3.17 6.45 -12.80
CA GLY A 91 -2.63 5.90 -11.57
C GLY A 91 -1.15 6.26 -11.40
N TRP A 92 -0.66 6.19 -10.18
CA TRP A 92 0.74 6.44 -9.88
C TRP A 92 1.17 5.68 -8.63
N VAL A 93 2.47 5.37 -8.57
CA VAL A 93 3.13 4.81 -7.40
C VAL A 93 4.44 5.55 -7.17
N GLU A 94 4.77 5.88 -5.95
CA GLU A 94 6.05 6.41 -5.52
C GLU A 94 6.66 5.48 -4.48
N ARG A 95 7.96 5.18 -4.61
CA ARG A 95 8.76 4.66 -3.50
C ARG A 95 9.28 5.84 -2.73
N ILE A 96 8.97 5.92 -1.45
CA ILE A 96 9.26 7.08 -0.61
C ILE A 96 10.28 6.74 0.48
N ASP A 97 11.05 7.74 0.86
CA ASP A 97 11.84 7.71 2.08
C ASP A 97 10.89 7.79 3.30
N PRO A 98 10.96 6.86 4.25
CA PRO A 98 10.02 6.82 5.38
C PRO A 98 10.20 7.96 6.38
N ASP A 99 11.35 8.61 6.41
CA ASP A 99 11.65 9.69 7.38
C ASP A 99 11.31 11.07 6.82
N THR A 100 11.58 11.28 5.54
CA THR A 100 11.35 12.56 4.86
C THR A 100 10.08 12.60 4.03
N LEU A 101 9.55 11.43 3.66
CA LEU A 101 8.45 11.21 2.72
C LEU A 101 8.76 11.64 1.28
N GLU A 102 10.02 11.99 0.98
CA GLU A 102 10.41 12.36 -0.38
C GLU A 102 10.47 11.14 -1.31
N PRO A 103 10.15 11.30 -2.61
CA PRO A 103 10.18 10.20 -3.56
C PRO A 103 11.62 9.80 -3.87
N LEU A 104 11.91 8.50 -3.73
CA LEU A 104 13.16 7.86 -4.13
C LEU A 104 13.06 7.28 -5.55
N ALA A 105 11.86 6.91 -5.98
CA ALA A 105 11.51 6.49 -7.31
C ALA A 105 10.03 6.76 -7.57
N ALA A 106 9.65 6.94 -8.83
CA ALA A 106 8.26 7.15 -9.22
C ALA A 106 7.94 6.34 -10.49
N SER A 107 6.75 5.76 -10.54
CA SER A 107 6.24 5.14 -11.75
C SER A 107 6.00 6.18 -12.84
N PRO A 108 5.95 5.77 -14.12
CA PRO A 108 5.29 6.57 -15.14
C PRO A 108 3.82 6.81 -14.75
N GLU A 109 3.13 7.65 -15.51
CA GLU A 109 1.68 7.74 -15.46
C GLU A 109 1.08 6.40 -15.88
N LEU A 110 0.38 5.74 -14.95
CA LEU A 110 -0.19 4.42 -15.19
C LEU A 110 -1.58 4.56 -15.81
N PRO A 111 -1.84 4.01 -17.00
CA PRO A 111 -3.17 4.00 -17.59
C PRO A 111 -4.24 3.51 -16.64
N CYS A 112 -5.39 4.18 -16.61
CA CYS A 112 -6.54 3.76 -15.81
C CYS A 112 -7.87 3.82 -16.57
N GLY A 113 -7.84 4.13 -17.88
CA GLY A 113 -9.03 4.42 -18.67
C GLY A 113 -9.66 5.76 -18.25
N ASP A 114 -10.96 5.89 -18.47
CA ASP A 114 -11.70 7.11 -18.11
C ASP A 114 -12.19 7.10 -16.65
N HIS A 115 -11.54 6.30 -15.79
CA HIS A 115 -12.00 6.05 -14.44
C HIS A 115 -11.16 6.79 -13.42
N VAL A 116 -11.80 7.67 -12.68
CA VAL A 116 -11.15 8.59 -11.72
C VAL A 116 -11.02 8.05 -10.30
N TRP A 117 -11.52 6.85 -10.02
CA TRP A 117 -11.50 6.31 -8.66
C TRP A 117 -10.18 5.63 -8.34
N CYS A 118 -9.78 5.84 -7.11
CA CYS A 118 -8.55 5.31 -6.57
C CYS A 118 -8.52 3.78 -6.51
N GLY A 119 -7.49 3.19 -7.06
CA GLY A 119 -7.23 1.78 -7.09
C GLY A 119 -6.69 1.19 -5.78
N ALA A 120 -5.73 0.31 -5.92
CA ALA A 120 -5.04 -0.32 -4.80
C ALA A 120 -3.60 -0.69 -5.20
N ILE A 121 -2.73 -0.84 -4.20
CA ILE A 121 -1.38 -1.37 -4.38
C ILE A 121 -1.12 -2.53 -3.41
N LEU A 122 -0.24 -3.45 -3.78
CA LEU A 122 0.28 -4.48 -2.89
C LEU A 122 1.73 -4.87 -3.23
N ALA A 123 2.45 -5.36 -2.23
CA ALA A 123 3.73 -6.03 -2.40
C ALA A 123 3.48 -7.55 -2.50
N HIS A 124 3.65 -8.10 -3.68
CA HIS A 124 3.37 -9.48 -4.00
C HIS A 124 4.52 -10.41 -3.61
N ALA A 125 4.24 -11.69 -3.35
CA ALA A 125 5.23 -12.69 -2.98
C ALA A 125 6.35 -12.89 -4.01
N ASN A 126 6.08 -12.62 -5.30
CA ASN A 126 7.09 -12.66 -6.37
C ASN A 126 8.09 -11.49 -6.33
N GLY A 127 7.95 -10.56 -5.38
CA GLY A 127 8.81 -9.41 -5.20
C GLY A 127 8.36 -8.13 -5.89
N SER A 128 7.41 -8.18 -6.83
CA SER A 128 6.92 -7.01 -7.55
C SER A 128 5.90 -6.21 -6.72
N ILE A 129 5.73 -4.95 -7.09
CA ILE A 129 4.61 -4.13 -6.65
C ILE A 129 3.52 -4.24 -7.70
N HIS A 130 2.31 -4.59 -7.29
CA HIS A 130 1.14 -4.57 -8.16
C HIS A 130 0.26 -3.37 -7.82
N SER A 131 -0.25 -2.73 -8.86
CA SER A 131 -1.16 -1.59 -8.75
C SER A 131 -2.37 -1.82 -9.66
N VAL A 132 -3.57 -1.65 -9.12
CA VAL A 132 -4.80 -1.60 -9.91
C VAL A 132 -5.31 -0.17 -9.91
N ASN A 133 -5.60 0.36 -11.08
CA ASN A 133 -6.14 1.70 -11.27
C ASN A 133 -7.17 1.68 -12.40
N GLY A 134 -8.37 2.18 -12.15
CA GLY A 134 -9.45 2.13 -13.13
C GLY A 134 -9.67 0.71 -13.63
N SER A 135 -9.56 0.50 -14.94
CA SER A 135 -9.70 -0.81 -15.60
C SER A 135 -8.36 -1.48 -15.93
N PHE A 136 -7.26 -1.11 -15.29
CA PHE A 136 -5.93 -1.66 -15.54
C PHE A 136 -5.25 -2.19 -14.29
N LEU A 137 -4.52 -3.28 -14.46
CA LEU A 137 -3.61 -3.87 -13.48
C LEU A 137 -2.18 -3.75 -14.01
N HIS A 138 -1.28 -3.21 -13.18
CA HIS A 138 0.12 -3.01 -13.48
C HIS A 138 1.00 -3.85 -12.57
N ARG A 139 2.13 -4.32 -13.10
CA ARG A 139 3.20 -4.94 -12.33
C ARG A 139 4.45 -4.08 -12.44
N LEU A 140 4.88 -3.54 -11.33
CA LEU A 140 5.99 -2.60 -11.25
C LEU A 140 7.22 -3.25 -10.61
N ASP A 141 8.38 -2.86 -11.10
CA ASP A 141 9.64 -3.17 -10.44
C ASP A 141 9.72 -2.44 -9.09
N PRO A 142 10.12 -3.08 -7.99
CA PRO A 142 10.17 -2.43 -6.68
C PRO A 142 11.30 -1.43 -6.49
N ASP A 143 12.31 -1.43 -7.36
CA ASP A 143 13.48 -0.56 -7.20
C ASP A 143 13.33 0.77 -7.94
N ASP A 144 12.89 0.75 -9.18
CA ASP A 144 12.75 1.94 -10.02
C ASP A 144 11.31 2.26 -10.46
N LEU A 145 10.37 1.34 -10.17
CA LEU A 145 8.95 1.45 -10.48
C LEU A 145 8.60 1.51 -11.98
N HIS A 146 9.51 1.03 -12.86
CA HIS A 146 9.13 0.85 -14.27
C HIS A 146 8.01 -0.20 -14.40
N ASP A 147 7.11 0.01 -15.35
CA ASP A 147 6.00 -0.91 -15.62
C ASP A 147 6.50 -2.13 -16.39
N GLN A 148 6.56 -3.27 -15.69
CA GLN A 148 7.01 -4.55 -16.25
C GLN A 148 5.90 -5.25 -17.04
N ALA A 149 4.65 -5.01 -16.70
CA ALA A 149 3.51 -5.58 -17.38
C ALA A 149 2.22 -4.83 -17.05
N GLU A 150 1.44 -4.57 -18.09
CA GLU A 150 0.12 -3.98 -18.02
C GLU A 150 -0.95 -5.00 -18.47
N ARG A 151 -2.08 -5.00 -17.81
CA ARG A 151 -3.22 -5.82 -18.16
C ARG A 151 -4.51 -5.03 -18.04
N ARG A 152 -5.26 -4.88 -19.15
CA ARG A 152 -6.64 -4.40 -19.09
C ARG A 152 -7.53 -5.46 -18.48
N LEU A 153 -8.33 -5.07 -17.51
CA LEU A 153 -9.27 -5.95 -16.81
C LEU A 153 -10.54 -6.16 -17.67
N PRO A 154 -11.24 -7.30 -17.49
CA PRO A 154 -12.42 -7.61 -18.29
C PRO A 154 -13.55 -6.59 -18.19
N ALA A 155 -13.75 -6.00 -17.01
CA ALA A 155 -14.73 -4.95 -16.80
C ALA A 155 -14.08 -3.58 -17.01
N ASP A 156 -14.59 -2.79 -17.94
CA ASP A 156 -14.17 -1.40 -18.17
C ASP A 156 -14.84 -0.48 -17.15
N ARG A 157 -14.31 -0.50 -15.92
CA ARG A 157 -14.85 0.19 -14.74
C ARG A 157 -13.72 0.52 -13.77
N SER A 158 -14.02 1.40 -12.81
CA SER A 158 -13.14 1.59 -11.67
C SER A 158 -13.03 0.30 -10.85
N HIS A 159 -11.80 -0.14 -10.59
CA HIS A 159 -11.53 -1.22 -9.65
C HIS A 159 -10.88 -0.66 -8.39
N ASN A 160 -11.23 -1.23 -7.24
CA ASN A 160 -10.55 -0.95 -6.00
C ASN A 160 -10.39 -2.21 -5.14
N GLY A 161 -9.39 -2.14 -4.27
CA GLY A 161 -9.00 -3.30 -3.48
C GLY A 161 -8.25 -4.33 -4.34
N LEU A 162 -7.14 -4.77 -3.83
CA LEU A 162 -6.29 -5.78 -4.45
C LEU A 162 -5.86 -6.74 -3.35
N LEU A 163 -6.09 -8.03 -3.56
CA LEU A 163 -5.73 -9.09 -2.64
C LEU A 163 -4.92 -10.15 -3.38
N ALA A 164 -4.05 -10.85 -2.66
CA ALA A 164 -3.36 -12.04 -3.15
C ALA A 164 -3.82 -13.28 -2.40
N LEU A 165 -4.09 -14.35 -3.12
CA LEU A 165 -4.30 -15.68 -2.56
C LEU A 165 -2.96 -16.35 -2.23
N ALA A 166 -3.02 -17.48 -1.52
CA ALA A 166 -1.82 -18.21 -1.10
C ALA A 166 -0.98 -18.73 -2.26
N ASP A 167 -1.58 -18.98 -3.41
CA ASP A 167 -0.93 -19.39 -4.65
C ASP A 167 -0.39 -18.22 -5.49
N GLY A 168 -0.57 -16.98 -5.02
CA GLY A 168 -0.17 -15.77 -5.71
C GLY A 168 -1.22 -15.22 -6.68
N THR A 169 -2.38 -15.85 -6.83
CA THR A 169 -3.48 -15.32 -7.65
C THR A 169 -3.96 -13.98 -7.10
N LEU A 170 -4.06 -12.98 -7.97
CA LEU A 170 -4.56 -11.65 -7.62
C LEU A 170 -6.08 -11.58 -7.77
N ILE A 171 -6.74 -10.99 -6.80
CA ILE A 171 -8.17 -10.70 -6.80
C ILE A 171 -8.38 -9.20 -6.68
N THR A 172 -9.18 -8.65 -7.57
CA THR A 172 -9.70 -7.28 -7.48
C THR A 172 -11.21 -7.28 -7.72
N LYS A 173 -11.86 -6.19 -7.41
CA LYS A 173 -13.30 -6.01 -7.67
C LYS A 173 -13.56 -4.70 -8.38
N ASP A 174 -14.53 -4.69 -9.27
CA ASP A 174 -15.08 -3.47 -9.85
C ASP A 174 -16.01 -2.74 -8.86
N LEU A 175 -16.15 -1.46 -9.06
CA LEU A 175 -17.14 -0.64 -8.39
C LEU A 175 -18.37 -0.55 -9.29
N ARG A 176 -19.46 -1.17 -8.87
CA ARG A 176 -20.78 -0.96 -9.46
C ARG A 176 -21.52 0.06 -8.64
N LEU A 177 -21.99 1.09 -9.30
CA LEU A 177 -23.06 1.94 -8.80
C LEU A 177 -24.34 1.36 -9.41
N GLU A 178 -25.12 0.64 -8.62
CA GLU A 178 -26.47 0.21 -8.98
C GLU A 178 -27.44 1.33 -8.69
#